data_844d9373d59ef797822e09a86ee5b616
#
_entry.id   844d9373d59ef797822e09a86ee5b616
#
_cell.length_a   1.000
_cell.length_b   1.000
_cell.length_c   1.000
_cell.angle_alpha   90.00
_cell.angle_beta   90.00
_cell.angle_gamma   90.00
#
_symmetry.space_group_name_H-M   'P 1'
#
loop_
_entity.id
_entity.type
_entity.pdbx_description
1 polymer ?
#
loop_
_entity_poly.entity_id
_entity_poly.type
_entity_poly.pdbx_seq_one_letter_code
_entity_poly.pdbx_strand_id
1 'polypeptide(L)'
;MTKNIMIVGVGGQGTLLTSRIIGKAALEMGYDVKISEVHGMAQRGGSVVTFVRFGEQVSEPVVEEGQADVIIAFERLEALRYAHFLKKDGVIVVNDCRIDPMTVVIGAKEYPENILDTLKADHTVYSIDGQKIAIELGNSKVLNSVVLGLAAKHIGFSEEEWLAVLSSTVPPRSINTGKIPWSSKRMAQNSPAGPLPTTKTGFSGCVFTCSKVRICL
;
A
#
# COMPACT_ATOMS: atom_id res chain seq x y z
N MET A 1 -21.82 -0.32 -4.88
CA MET A 1 -20.90 0.84 -4.61
C MET A 1 -19.52 0.47 -5.13
N THR A 2 -18.87 1.35 -5.91
CA THR A 2 -17.55 1.05 -6.48
C THR A 2 -16.44 1.52 -5.55
N LYS A 3 -15.43 0.69 -5.32
CA LYS A 3 -14.21 1.02 -4.59
C LYS A 3 -13.13 1.45 -5.57
N ASN A 4 -12.52 2.60 -5.34
CA ASN A 4 -11.51 3.22 -6.18
C ASN A 4 -10.16 3.24 -5.48
N ILE A 5 -9.18 2.52 -5.99
CA ILE A 5 -7.84 2.44 -5.42
C ILE A 5 -6.84 2.94 -6.44
N MET A 6 -5.94 3.79 -6.01
CA MET A 6 -4.78 4.19 -6.78
C MET A 6 -3.51 3.62 -6.16
N ILE A 7 -2.64 3.08 -6.99
CA ILE A 7 -1.32 2.61 -6.59
C ILE A 7 -0.31 3.45 -7.35
N VAL A 8 0.51 4.18 -6.63
CA VAL A 8 1.48 5.11 -7.22
C VAL A 8 2.88 4.79 -6.75
N GLY A 9 3.85 5.01 -7.62
CA GLY A 9 5.24 4.72 -7.29
C GLY A 9 6.18 4.97 -8.45
N VAL A 10 7.41 4.55 -8.27
CA VAL A 10 8.46 4.62 -9.27
C VAL A 10 8.59 3.26 -9.96
N GLY A 11 8.77 3.26 -11.27
CA GLY A 11 8.89 2.05 -12.07
C GLY A 11 9.95 1.09 -11.53
N GLY A 12 9.54 -0.16 -11.30
CA GLY A 12 10.35 -1.22 -10.67
C GLY A 12 9.98 -1.51 -9.21
N GLN A 13 9.12 -0.72 -8.56
CA GLN A 13 8.68 -0.95 -7.18
C GLN A 13 7.56 -2.01 -7.03
N GLY A 14 7.05 -2.57 -8.12
CA GLY A 14 6.06 -3.66 -8.09
C GLY A 14 4.62 -3.22 -7.90
N THR A 15 4.26 -2.02 -8.33
CA THR A 15 2.88 -1.49 -8.38
C THR A 15 1.93 -2.47 -9.08
N LEU A 16 2.36 -3.05 -10.20
CA LEU A 16 1.60 -4.04 -10.96
C LEU A 16 1.33 -5.34 -10.17
N LEU A 17 2.28 -5.80 -9.35
CA LEU A 17 2.06 -6.97 -8.51
C LEU A 17 0.97 -6.70 -7.47
N THR A 18 1.04 -5.55 -6.82
CA THR A 18 0.07 -5.12 -5.81
C THR A 18 -1.33 -4.99 -6.42
N SER A 19 -1.45 -4.39 -7.60
CA SER A 19 -2.75 -4.26 -8.28
C SER A 19 -3.36 -5.61 -8.66
N ARG A 20 -2.54 -6.57 -9.10
CA ARG A 20 -2.99 -7.93 -9.42
C ARG A 20 -3.47 -8.69 -8.18
N ILE A 21 -2.82 -8.51 -7.02
CA ILE A 21 -3.25 -9.13 -5.76
C ILE A 21 -4.61 -8.57 -5.35
N ILE A 22 -4.78 -7.23 -5.37
CA ILE A 22 -6.05 -6.58 -5.02
C ILE A 22 -7.15 -7.00 -6.02
N GLY A 23 -6.84 -6.96 -7.31
CA GLY A 23 -7.80 -7.35 -8.36
C GLY A 23 -8.24 -8.81 -8.25
N LYS A 24 -7.29 -9.71 -7.92
CA LYS A 24 -7.61 -11.13 -7.69
C LYS A 24 -8.51 -11.29 -6.46
N ALA A 25 -8.22 -10.58 -5.36
CA ALA A 25 -9.06 -10.59 -4.17
C ALA A 25 -10.50 -10.15 -4.51
N ALA A 26 -10.65 -9.06 -5.23
CA ALA A 26 -11.95 -8.56 -5.63
C ALA A 26 -12.71 -9.53 -6.56
N LEU A 27 -12.01 -10.18 -7.50
CA LEU A 27 -12.61 -11.20 -8.39
C LEU A 27 -13.07 -12.44 -7.63
N GLU A 28 -12.29 -12.92 -6.64
CA GLU A 28 -12.68 -14.07 -5.80
C GLU A 28 -13.90 -13.76 -4.92
N MET A 29 -14.13 -12.47 -4.61
CA MET A 29 -15.35 -11.99 -3.92
C MET A 29 -16.53 -11.74 -4.87
N GLY A 30 -16.38 -12.01 -6.17
CA GLY A 30 -17.44 -11.87 -7.17
C GLY A 30 -17.66 -10.46 -7.70
N TYR A 31 -16.74 -9.53 -7.47
CA TYR A 31 -16.83 -8.16 -8.00
C TYR A 31 -16.39 -8.08 -9.46
N ASP A 32 -17.00 -7.15 -10.21
CA ASP A 32 -16.44 -6.67 -11.48
C ASP A 32 -15.20 -5.82 -11.19
N VAL A 33 -14.08 -6.09 -11.87
CA VAL A 33 -12.78 -5.46 -11.63
C VAL A 33 -12.24 -4.86 -12.91
N LYS A 34 -11.80 -3.62 -12.83
CA LYS A 34 -11.03 -2.96 -13.88
C LYS A 34 -9.69 -2.51 -13.33
N ILE A 35 -8.62 -2.83 -14.05
CA ILE A 35 -7.26 -2.40 -13.74
C ILE A 35 -6.70 -1.68 -14.95
N SER A 36 -6.08 -0.53 -14.73
CA SER A 36 -5.36 0.23 -15.75
C SER A 36 -4.05 0.73 -15.19
N GLU A 37 -2.97 0.57 -15.94
CA GLU A 37 -1.65 1.10 -15.59
C GLU A 37 -1.25 2.17 -16.59
N VAL A 38 -0.78 3.30 -16.06
CA VAL A 38 -0.26 4.42 -16.83
C VAL A 38 1.20 4.64 -16.42
N HIS A 39 2.09 4.58 -17.37
CA HIS A 39 3.50 4.86 -17.18
C HIS A 39 4.05 5.71 -18.33
N GLY A 40 5.11 6.46 -18.04
CA GLY A 40 5.86 7.20 -19.06
C GLY A 40 6.71 6.27 -19.92
N MET A 41 7.45 6.83 -20.87
CA MET A 41 8.37 6.07 -21.73
C MET A 41 9.49 5.38 -20.94
N ALA A 42 9.90 5.94 -19.81
CA ALA A 42 10.86 5.32 -18.89
C ALA A 42 10.13 4.35 -17.94
N GLN A 43 10.10 3.07 -18.29
CA GLN A 43 9.50 2.02 -17.43
C GLN A 43 10.27 1.77 -16.13
N ARG A 44 11.51 2.24 -16.01
CA ARG A 44 12.32 2.18 -14.78
C ARG A 44 12.72 3.58 -14.36
N GLY A 45 12.48 3.89 -13.09
CA GLY A 45 12.78 5.21 -12.53
C GLY A 45 11.81 6.33 -12.88
N GLY A 46 10.81 6.08 -13.75
CA GLY A 46 9.72 7.00 -14.05
C GLY A 46 8.51 6.80 -13.14
N SER A 47 7.66 7.81 -13.03
CA SER A 47 6.39 7.73 -12.31
C SER A 47 5.46 6.68 -12.94
N VAL A 48 4.84 5.85 -12.12
CA VAL A 48 3.86 4.83 -12.51
C VAL A 48 2.62 4.98 -11.67
N VAL A 49 1.47 4.97 -12.34
CA VAL A 49 0.15 5.01 -11.70
C VAL A 49 -0.64 3.81 -12.15
N THR A 50 -1.19 3.08 -11.18
CA THR A 50 -2.09 1.94 -11.46
C THR A 50 -3.42 2.21 -10.78
N PHE A 51 -4.48 2.16 -11.55
CA PHE A 51 -5.85 2.26 -11.05
C PHE A 51 -6.41 0.86 -10.86
N VAL A 52 -7.05 0.62 -9.72
CA VAL A 52 -7.81 -0.61 -9.44
C VAL A 52 -9.20 -0.19 -8.99
N ARG A 53 -10.20 -0.55 -9.77
CA ARG A 53 -11.60 -0.27 -9.45
C ARG A 53 -12.37 -1.58 -9.38
N PHE A 54 -13.18 -1.73 -8.35
CA PHE A 54 -14.03 -2.92 -8.22
C PHE A 54 -15.36 -2.59 -7.54
N GLY A 55 -16.38 -3.37 -7.88
CA GLY A 55 -17.74 -3.20 -7.38
C GLY A 55 -18.70 -4.15 -8.09
N GLU A 56 -20.01 -4.00 -7.89
CA GLU A 56 -21.01 -4.82 -8.58
C GLU A 56 -20.94 -4.66 -10.12
N GLN A 57 -20.69 -3.42 -10.57
CA GLN A 57 -20.47 -3.09 -11.97
C GLN A 57 -19.54 -1.89 -12.09
N VAL A 58 -18.50 -2.01 -12.89
CA VAL A 58 -17.50 -0.96 -13.13
C VAL A 58 -17.37 -0.71 -14.63
N SER A 59 -17.77 0.48 -15.06
CA SER A 59 -17.77 0.84 -16.49
C SER A 59 -16.40 1.33 -16.98
N GLU A 60 -15.65 2.03 -16.12
CA GLU A 60 -14.40 2.70 -16.47
C GLU A 60 -13.24 2.26 -15.58
N PRO A 61 -12.02 2.07 -16.14
CA PRO A 61 -10.86 1.65 -15.37
C PRO A 61 -10.14 2.80 -14.66
N VAL A 62 -10.34 4.05 -15.08
CA VAL A 62 -9.61 5.22 -14.57
C VAL A 62 -10.37 5.85 -13.40
N VAL A 63 -9.63 6.26 -12.37
CA VAL A 63 -10.17 7.02 -11.23
C VAL A 63 -10.03 8.51 -11.54
N GLU A 64 -11.08 9.26 -11.37
CA GLU A 64 -11.08 10.73 -11.51
C GLU A 64 -10.48 11.42 -10.28
N GLU A 65 -10.09 12.68 -10.43
CA GLU A 65 -9.62 13.51 -9.32
C GLU A 65 -10.66 13.60 -8.20
N GLY A 66 -10.22 13.51 -6.96
CA GLY A 66 -11.09 13.55 -5.78
C GLY A 66 -11.95 12.28 -5.57
N GLN A 67 -11.72 11.19 -6.31
CA GLN A 67 -12.54 9.97 -6.26
C GLN A 67 -11.83 8.74 -5.69
N ALA A 68 -10.53 8.81 -5.41
CA ALA A 68 -9.81 7.69 -4.84
C ALA A 68 -10.19 7.47 -3.37
N ASP A 69 -10.62 6.26 -3.03
CA ASP A 69 -10.86 5.84 -1.64
C ASP A 69 -9.57 5.59 -0.88
N VAL A 70 -8.59 5.00 -1.58
CA VAL A 70 -7.29 4.65 -1.02
C VAL A 70 -6.22 4.95 -2.05
N ILE A 71 -5.17 5.65 -1.64
CA ILE A 71 -3.93 5.80 -2.41
C ILE A 71 -2.85 4.99 -1.71
N ILE A 72 -2.25 4.03 -2.42
CA ILE A 72 -1.12 3.24 -1.96
C ILE A 72 0.13 3.76 -2.67
N ALA A 73 1.00 4.45 -1.96
CA ALA A 73 2.19 5.05 -2.51
C ALA A 73 3.46 4.29 -2.07
N PHE A 74 4.24 3.85 -3.02
CA PHE A 74 5.52 3.17 -2.76
C PHE A 74 6.68 4.13 -2.57
N GLU A 75 6.46 5.45 -2.78
CA GLU A 75 7.44 6.50 -2.66
C GLU A 75 6.75 7.82 -2.23
N ARG A 76 7.47 8.65 -1.43
CA ARG A 76 6.92 9.88 -0.81
C ARG A 76 6.48 10.92 -1.83
N LEU A 77 7.33 11.22 -2.82
CA LEU A 77 7.04 12.25 -3.82
C LEU A 77 5.86 11.86 -4.70
N GLU A 78 5.74 10.57 -5.01
CA GLU A 78 4.61 10.06 -5.76
C GLU A 78 3.30 10.16 -4.94
N ALA A 79 3.36 9.94 -3.61
CA ALA A 79 2.22 10.21 -2.74
C ALA A 79 1.75 11.67 -2.82
N LEU A 80 2.69 12.61 -2.73
CA LEU A 80 2.39 14.05 -2.82
C LEU A 80 1.85 14.43 -4.19
N ARG A 81 2.45 13.88 -5.26
CA ARG A 81 2.07 14.16 -6.65
C ARG A 81 0.62 13.81 -6.96
N TYR A 82 0.12 12.73 -6.37
CA TYR A 82 -1.21 12.19 -6.65
C TYR A 82 -2.21 12.37 -5.49
N ALA A 83 -1.86 13.10 -4.44
CA ALA A 83 -2.75 13.35 -3.30
C ALA A 83 -4.09 14.00 -3.69
N HIS A 84 -4.11 14.83 -4.75
CA HIS A 84 -5.31 15.49 -5.25
C HIS A 84 -6.37 14.52 -5.83
N PHE A 85 -6.01 13.28 -6.12
CA PHE A 85 -6.97 12.25 -6.48
C PHE A 85 -7.77 11.70 -5.29
N LEU A 86 -7.28 11.93 -4.05
CA LEU A 86 -7.94 11.40 -2.87
C LEU A 86 -9.26 12.09 -2.61
N LYS A 87 -10.30 11.34 -2.33
CA LYS A 87 -11.57 11.89 -1.85
C LYS A 87 -11.43 12.41 -0.41
N LYS A 88 -12.37 13.25 0.02
CA LYS A 88 -12.34 13.93 1.33
C LYS A 88 -12.14 12.99 2.53
N ASP A 89 -12.76 11.79 2.50
CA ASP A 89 -12.67 10.79 3.57
C ASP A 89 -11.74 9.62 3.20
N GLY A 90 -10.89 9.82 2.19
CA GLY A 90 -9.96 8.81 1.71
C GLY A 90 -8.72 8.70 2.58
N VAL A 91 -7.91 7.68 2.29
CA VAL A 91 -6.71 7.36 3.05
C VAL A 91 -5.51 7.22 2.11
N ILE A 92 -4.37 7.78 2.53
CA ILE A 92 -3.09 7.59 1.87
C ILE A 92 -2.24 6.64 2.72
N VAL A 93 -1.78 5.56 2.11
CA VAL A 93 -0.80 4.63 2.70
C VAL A 93 0.52 4.83 1.98
N VAL A 94 1.57 5.23 2.70
CA VAL A 94 2.86 5.61 2.12
C VAL A 94 3.97 4.70 2.62
N ASN A 95 4.71 4.10 1.70
CA ASN A 95 6.04 3.58 2.01
C ASN A 95 7.00 4.75 2.17
N ASP A 96 7.60 4.87 3.33
CA ASP A 96 8.52 5.96 3.68
C ASP A 96 9.90 5.76 3.00
N CYS A 97 9.89 5.93 1.68
CA CYS A 97 11.04 5.76 0.80
C CYS A 97 11.23 7.02 -0.05
N ARG A 98 12.48 7.38 -0.30
CA ARG A 98 12.87 8.47 -1.19
C ARG A 98 13.60 7.89 -2.39
N ILE A 99 13.14 8.21 -3.59
CA ILE A 99 13.81 7.93 -4.86
C ILE A 99 13.89 9.25 -5.62
N ASP A 100 15.09 9.75 -5.82
CA ASP A 100 15.28 11.02 -6.51
C ASP A 100 14.94 10.89 -7.99
N PRO A 101 13.98 11.70 -8.52
CA PRO A 101 13.70 11.73 -9.95
C PRO A 101 14.91 12.26 -10.72
N MET A 102 14.99 11.97 -12.02
CA MET A 102 16.09 12.40 -12.85
C MET A 102 16.33 13.93 -12.78
N THR A 103 15.27 14.73 -12.67
CA THR A 103 15.36 16.19 -12.53
C THR A 103 16.06 16.65 -11.25
N VAL A 104 15.98 15.86 -10.19
CA VAL A 104 16.70 16.09 -8.93
C VAL A 104 18.15 15.61 -9.07
N VAL A 105 18.35 14.42 -9.64
CA VAL A 105 19.68 13.82 -9.84
C VAL A 105 20.61 14.75 -10.67
N ILE A 106 20.07 15.39 -11.71
CA ILE A 106 20.84 16.34 -12.54
C ILE A 106 20.88 17.76 -11.96
N GLY A 107 20.32 17.99 -10.76
CA GLY A 107 20.32 19.31 -10.10
C GLY A 107 19.37 20.35 -10.70
N ALA A 108 18.45 19.96 -11.59
CA ALA A 108 17.50 20.87 -12.20
C ALA A 108 16.33 21.25 -11.26
N LYS A 109 16.05 20.44 -10.25
CA LYS A 109 15.06 20.68 -9.19
C LYS A 109 15.56 20.14 -7.87
N GLU A 110 15.03 20.68 -6.78
CA GLU A 110 15.24 20.13 -5.45
C GLU A 110 14.14 19.12 -5.10
N TYR A 111 14.49 18.11 -4.30
CA TYR A 111 13.51 17.20 -3.75
C TYR A 111 12.76 17.91 -2.62
N PRO A 112 11.42 17.92 -2.60
CA PRO A 112 10.66 18.59 -1.56
C PRO A 112 10.94 18.03 -0.19
N GLU A 113 11.12 18.89 0.80
CA GLU A 113 11.25 18.49 2.21
C GLU A 113 9.88 18.32 2.88
N ASN A 114 9.84 17.61 3.99
CA ASN A 114 8.65 17.48 4.86
C ASN A 114 7.37 16.98 4.15
N ILE A 115 7.52 16.16 3.10
CA ILE A 115 6.39 15.63 2.30
C ILE A 115 5.34 14.96 3.20
N LEU A 116 5.76 14.11 4.14
CA LEU A 116 4.82 13.39 5.00
C LEU A 116 4.04 14.33 5.92
N ASP A 117 4.67 15.39 6.41
CA ASP A 117 4.00 16.38 7.28
C ASP A 117 3.02 17.22 6.47
N THR A 118 3.39 17.60 5.25
CA THR A 118 2.50 18.28 4.30
C THR A 118 1.27 17.43 3.99
N LEU A 119 1.45 16.15 3.70
CA LEU A 119 0.33 15.24 3.43
C LEU A 119 -0.58 15.05 4.66
N LYS A 120 0.00 14.94 5.86
CA LYS A 120 -0.75 14.77 7.12
C LYS A 120 -1.53 15.99 7.54
N ALA A 121 -1.18 17.19 7.04
CA ALA A 121 -1.92 18.42 7.32
C ALA A 121 -3.34 18.38 6.73
N ASP A 122 -3.48 17.79 5.53
CA ASP A 122 -4.72 17.83 4.76
C ASP A 122 -5.42 16.47 4.62
N HIS A 123 -4.70 15.36 4.89
CA HIS A 123 -5.18 14.01 4.62
C HIS A 123 -4.93 13.03 5.77
N THR A 124 -5.72 11.96 5.81
CA THR A 124 -5.45 10.81 6.68
C THR A 124 -4.32 9.98 6.06
N VAL A 125 -3.13 9.99 6.68
CA VAL A 125 -1.92 9.36 6.14
C VAL A 125 -1.37 8.33 7.11
N TYR A 126 -1.13 7.11 6.60
CA TYR A 126 -0.40 6.05 7.29
C TYR A 126 0.93 5.84 6.58
N SER A 127 2.04 6.02 7.29
CA SER A 127 3.38 5.84 6.74
C SER A 127 4.11 4.68 7.40
N ILE A 128 4.90 3.94 6.64
CA ILE A 128 5.68 2.80 7.08
C ILE A 128 7.01 2.73 6.32
N ASP A 129 8.10 2.44 7.02
CA ASP A 129 9.37 2.04 6.38
C ASP A 129 9.31 0.55 6.00
N GLY A 130 8.70 0.29 4.86
CA GLY A 130 8.51 -1.08 4.37
C GLY A 130 9.81 -1.79 4.04
N GLN A 131 10.86 -1.04 3.65
CA GLN A 131 12.18 -1.61 3.36
C GLN A 131 12.83 -2.15 4.63
N LYS A 132 12.78 -1.39 5.70
CA LYS A 132 13.31 -1.82 7.00
C LYS A 132 12.62 -3.09 7.50
N ILE A 133 11.28 -3.11 7.44
CA ILE A 133 10.49 -4.28 7.83
C ILE A 133 10.80 -5.49 6.94
N ALA A 134 10.91 -5.30 5.63
CA ALA A 134 11.23 -6.39 4.71
C ALA A 134 12.63 -6.99 4.98
N ILE A 135 13.60 -6.15 5.35
CA ILE A 135 14.94 -6.59 5.77
C ILE A 135 14.87 -7.36 7.10
N GLU A 136 14.14 -6.85 8.10
CA GLU A 136 13.94 -7.53 9.39
C GLU A 136 13.26 -8.91 9.21
N LEU A 137 12.38 -9.05 8.22
CA LEU A 137 11.76 -10.31 7.80
C LEU A 137 12.70 -11.24 7.00
N GLY A 138 13.93 -10.79 6.70
CA GLY A 138 14.93 -11.57 5.98
C GLY A 138 14.71 -11.66 4.46
N ASN A 139 13.79 -10.88 3.89
CA ASN A 139 13.50 -10.92 2.46
C ASN A 139 13.01 -9.56 1.93
N SER A 140 13.88 -8.83 1.25
CA SER A 140 13.54 -7.52 0.66
C SER A 140 12.39 -7.56 -0.38
N LYS A 141 12.10 -8.74 -0.94
CA LYS A 141 11.02 -8.91 -1.94
C LYS A 141 9.62 -8.87 -1.34
N VAL A 142 9.47 -8.93 -0.01
CA VAL A 142 8.16 -8.85 0.65
C VAL A 142 7.68 -7.42 0.91
N LEU A 143 8.44 -6.40 0.51
CA LEU A 143 8.09 -5.00 0.69
C LEU A 143 6.66 -4.69 0.22
N ASN A 144 6.26 -5.19 -0.95
CA ASN A 144 4.92 -4.96 -1.47
C ASN A 144 3.84 -5.55 -0.58
N SER A 145 4.09 -6.74 0.00
CA SER A 145 3.16 -7.37 0.94
C SER A 145 3.06 -6.59 2.25
N VAL A 146 4.16 -5.99 2.70
CA VAL A 146 4.19 -5.14 3.91
C VAL A 146 3.33 -3.89 3.70
N VAL A 147 3.52 -3.19 2.58
CA VAL A 147 2.75 -1.97 2.25
C VAL A 147 1.28 -2.31 2.00
N LEU A 148 1.01 -3.41 1.28
CA LEU A 148 -0.36 -3.88 1.04
C LEU A 148 -1.04 -4.26 2.36
N GLY A 149 -0.32 -4.89 3.30
CA GLY A 149 -0.84 -5.23 4.63
C GLY A 149 -1.33 -4.01 5.39
N LEU A 150 -0.60 -2.89 5.34
CA LEU A 150 -1.04 -1.64 5.94
C LEU A 150 -2.29 -1.07 5.24
N ALA A 151 -2.40 -1.23 3.93
CA ALA A 151 -3.55 -0.75 3.14
C ALA A 151 -4.79 -1.64 3.27
N ALA A 152 -4.62 -2.93 3.57
CA ALA A 152 -5.65 -3.97 3.49
C ALA A 152 -6.93 -3.62 4.27
N LYS A 153 -6.79 -3.06 5.49
CA LYS A 153 -7.93 -2.65 6.34
C LYS A 153 -8.78 -1.53 5.75
N HIS A 154 -8.23 -0.76 4.80
CA HIS A 154 -8.92 0.36 4.15
C HIS A 154 -9.56 -0.04 2.82
N ILE A 155 -9.22 -1.23 2.31
CA ILE A 155 -9.73 -1.76 1.05
C ILE A 155 -11.12 -2.39 1.23
N GLY A 156 -11.38 -3.03 2.38
CA GLY A 156 -12.71 -3.50 2.76
C GLY A 156 -12.90 -5.01 2.66
N PHE A 157 -11.84 -5.79 2.48
CA PHE A 157 -11.90 -7.27 2.57
C PHE A 157 -11.55 -7.74 3.98
N SER A 158 -12.11 -8.89 4.39
CA SER A 158 -11.83 -9.52 5.67
C SER A 158 -10.42 -10.13 5.71
N GLU A 159 -9.94 -10.46 6.91
CA GLU A 159 -8.63 -11.11 7.08
C GLU A 159 -8.57 -12.47 6.38
N GLU A 160 -9.65 -13.25 6.48
CA GLU A 160 -9.75 -14.58 5.86
C GLU A 160 -9.68 -14.48 4.33
N GLU A 161 -10.36 -13.51 3.73
CA GLU A 161 -10.34 -13.26 2.29
C GLU A 161 -8.93 -12.89 1.82
N TRP A 162 -8.23 -12.00 2.53
CA TRP A 162 -6.86 -11.66 2.24
C TRP A 162 -5.91 -12.86 2.33
N LEU A 163 -6.05 -13.68 3.38
CA LEU A 163 -5.21 -14.87 3.58
C LEU A 163 -5.42 -15.91 2.48
N ALA A 164 -6.66 -16.12 2.05
CA ALA A 164 -6.98 -17.05 0.95
C ALA A 164 -6.28 -16.62 -0.35
N VAL A 165 -6.41 -15.35 -0.72
CA VAL A 165 -5.81 -14.79 -1.95
C VAL A 165 -4.29 -14.84 -1.89
N LEU A 166 -3.68 -14.44 -0.78
CA LEU A 166 -2.22 -14.40 -0.66
C LEU A 166 -1.60 -15.79 -0.68
N SER A 167 -2.22 -16.76 -0.02
CA SER A 167 -1.73 -18.14 -0.03
C SER A 167 -1.77 -18.77 -1.42
N SER A 168 -2.72 -18.36 -2.28
CA SER A 168 -2.83 -18.82 -3.66
C SER A 168 -1.95 -18.06 -4.66
N THR A 169 -1.55 -16.83 -4.33
CA THR A 169 -0.85 -15.92 -5.26
C THR A 169 0.66 -15.86 -5.01
N VAL A 170 1.09 -15.97 -3.75
CA VAL A 170 2.50 -15.90 -3.36
C VAL A 170 3.02 -17.31 -3.08
N PRO A 171 3.89 -17.88 -3.94
CA PRO A 171 4.38 -19.24 -3.72
C PRO A 171 5.18 -19.34 -2.40
N PRO A 172 5.06 -20.46 -1.66
CA PRO A 172 5.68 -20.63 -0.34
C PRO A 172 7.21 -20.48 -0.30
N ARG A 173 7.88 -20.59 -1.44
CA ARG A 173 9.35 -20.48 -1.56
C ARG A 173 9.93 -19.06 -1.45
N SER A 174 9.11 -18.02 -1.47
CA SER A 174 9.58 -16.64 -1.36
C SER A 174 9.75 -16.16 0.10
N ILE A 175 9.41 -16.99 1.07
CA ILE A 175 9.44 -16.64 2.49
C ILE A 175 10.48 -17.50 3.21
N ASN A 176 11.60 -16.88 3.57
CA ASN A 176 12.60 -17.55 4.42
C ASN A 176 12.10 -17.52 5.86
N THR A 177 11.82 -18.72 6.42
CA THR A 177 11.17 -18.92 7.72
C THR A 177 12.10 -18.82 8.90
N GLY A 178 13.07 -17.91 8.87
CA GLY A 178 13.90 -17.59 10.06
C GLY A 178 13.03 -17.07 11.20
N LYS A 179 13.22 -17.61 12.40
CA LYS A 179 12.54 -17.16 13.62
C LYS A 179 12.94 -15.71 13.92
N ILE A 180 12.06 -14.76 13.68
CA ILE A 180 12.23 -13.38 14.16
C ILE A 180 11.30 -13.20 15.36
N PRO A 181 11.81 -12.91 16.56
CA PRO A 181 10.98 -12.56 17.69
C PRO A 181 10.39 -11.17 17.46
N TRP A 182 9.09 -11.15 17.15
CA TRP A 182 8.36 -9.91 16.99
C TRP A 182 7.82 -9.44 18.34
N SER A 183 8.16 -8.24 18.78
CA SER A 183 7.53 -7.59 19.92
C SER A 183 6.55 -6.52 19.42
N SER A 184 5.28 -6.69 19.76
CA SER A 184 4.16 -5.81 19.44
C SER A 184 4.32 -4.34 19.92
N LYS A 185 5.37 -4.05 20.67
CA LYS A 185 5.61 -2.72 21.26
C LYS A 185 6.16 -1.68 20.29
N ARG A 186 6.72 -2.06 19.14
CA ARG A 186 7.37 -1.08 18.23
C ARG A 186 6.45 -0.41 17.22
N MET A 187 5.29 -0.97 16.90
CA MET A 187 4.37 -0.33 15.94
C MET A 187 3.49 0.77 16.57
N ALA A 188 3.28 0.74 17.88
CA ALA A 188 2.47 1.75 18.56
C ALA A 188 3.15 3.14 18.66
N GLN A 189 4.46 3.23 18.41
CA GLN A 189 5.22 4.49 18.56
C GLN A 189 5.18 5.40 17.32
N ASN A 190 4.73 4.93 16.17
CA ASN A 190 4.66 5.72 14.93
C ASN A 190 3.23 5.98 14.43
N SER A 191 2.20 5.73 15.24
CA SER A 191 0.83 6.11 14.94
C SER A 191 0.55 7.52 15.46
N PRO A 192 0.02 8.45 14.65
CA PRO A 192 -0.37 9.78 15.09
C PRO A 192 -1.60 9.79 16.02
N ALA A 193 -2.26 8.65 16.20
CA ALA A 193 -3.30 8.49 17.21
C ALA A 193 -2.68 7.97 18.50
N GLY A 194 -2.86 8.69 19.60
CA GLY A 194 -2.41 8.28 20.94
C GLY A 194 -2.88 6.87 21.33
N PRO A 195 -2.48 6.33 22.48
CA PRO A 195 -2.72 4.94 22.85
C PRO A 195 -4.19 4.59 22.72
N LEU A 196 -4.49 3.55 21.91
CA LEU A 196 -5.83 3.02 21.73
C LEU A 196 -6.45 2.69 23.08
N PRO A 197 -7.71 3.10 23.35
CA PRO A 197 -8.41 2.73 24.58
C PRO A 197 -8.46 1.21 24.67
N THR A 198 -8.04 0.69 25.82
CA THR A 198 -8.13 -0.73 26.17
C THR A 198 -9.59 -1.09 26.45
N THR A 199 -10.38 -1.30 25.43
CA THR A 199 -11.63 -2.02 25.57
C THR A 199 -11.38 -3.51 25.28
N LYS A 200 -11.65 -4.31 26.29
CA LYS A 200 -11.64 -5.77 26.26
C LYS A 200 -12.73 -6.31 25.31
N THR A 201 -12.49 -6.29 24.03
CA THR A 201 -13.19 -7.14 23.06
C THR A 201 -12.12 -7.60 22.08
N GLY A 202 -11.88 -8.88 22.08
CA GLY A 202 -10.72 -9.51 21.43
C GLY A 202 -10.73 -9.34 19.91
N PHE A 203 -10.09 -8.29 19.45
CA PHE A 203 -9.60 -8.14 18.10
C PHE A 203 -8.09 -8.00 18.20
N SER A 204 -7.38 -9.11 18.18
CA SER A 204 -5.96 -9.13 17.88
C SER A 204 -5.84 -9.03 16.35
N GLY A 205 -5.64 -7.82 15.85
CA GLY A 205 -5.48 -7.58 14.42
C GLY A 205 -4.18 -8.16 13.88
N CYS A 206 -4.23 -9.40 13.42
CA CYS A 206 -3.15 -10.02 12.66
C CYS A 206 -3.65 -10.22 11.23
N VAL A 207 -3.12 -9.49 10.26
CA VAL A 207 -3.65 -9.49 8.89
C VAL A 207 -2.92 -10.43 7.94
N PHE A 208 -1.75 -10.94 8.26
CA PHE A 208 -1.05 -11.88 7.39
C PHE A 208 -0.35 -13.00 8.14
N THR A 209 -0.88 -14.20 8.01
CA THR A 209 -0.13 -15.43 8.28
C THR A 209 0.16 -16.14 6.96
N CYS A 210 1.33 -15.91 6.38
CA CYS A 210 1.88 -16.94 5.52
C CYS A 210 2.60 -17.92 6.44
N SER A 211 2.08 -19.10 6.64
CA SER A 211 2.39 -20.19 7.58
C SER A 211 3.43 -19.98 8.71
N LYS A 212 4.11 -18.83 8.79
CA LYS A 212 5.11 -18.45 9.83
C LYS A 212 5.35 -16.95 9.98
N VAL A 213 4.62 -16.06 9.30
CA VAL A 213 4.77 -14.60 9.47
C VAL A 213 3.41 -14.01 9.80
N ARG A 214 3.28 -13.46 11.01
CA ARG A 214 2.13 -12.66 11.43
C ARG A 214 2.49 -11.19 11.32
N ILE A 215 1.81 -10.44 10.47
CA ILE A 215 1.86 -8.97 10.50
C ILE A 215 0.63 -8.54 11.29
N CYS A 216 0.86 -8.02 12.50
CA CYS A 216 -0.21 -7.40 13.30
C CYS A 216 -0.49 -6.00 12.74
N LEU A 217 -1.71 -5.71 12.43
CA LEU A 217 -2.22 -4.39 12.07
C LEU A 217 -2.68 -3.62 13.30
#